data_c32bf9782e242e5b5a628e276173c62b
#
_entry.id   c32bf9782e242e5b5a628e276173c62b
#
_cell.length_a   1.000
_cell.length_b   1.000
_cell.length_c   1.000
_cell.angle_alpha   90.00
_cell.angle_beta   90.00
_cell.angle_gamma   90.00
#
_symmetry.space_group_name_H-M   'P 1'
#
loop_
_entity.id
_entity.type
_entity.pdbx_description
1 polymer ?
#
loop_
_entity_poly.entity_id
_entity_poly.type
_entity_poly.pdbx_seq_one_letter_code
_entity_poly.pdbx_strand_id
1 'polypeptide(L)'
;MKRSLYLALAVAVLAIGSIVNLSTATPAAPASTFVLLDGSRKTSDDFKGRVTLVNFWATSCVTCVAEMPKMTAAYDKFHNRGFDVMGVAMRYDPPSYVVNYTQTRKLPFNVAIDNTGSVAKAWGDVQLTPTSFLVNKRGEIVKRYVGEPDFAELHRLIETLLAQT
;
A
#
# COMPACT_ATOMS: atom_id res chain seq x y z
N MET A 1 13.84 50.98 17.85
CA MET A 1 14.45 50.10 16.82
C MET A 1 14.65 48.65 17.27
N LYS A 2 15.19 48.32 18.47
CA LYS A 2 15.40 46.93 18.92
C LYS A 2 14.11 46.13 19.08
N ARG A 3 13.00 46.72 19.61
CA ARG A 3 11.72 45.99 19.79
C ARG A 3 11.06 45.56 18.47
N SER A 4 11.19 46.38 17.41
CA SER A 4 10.65 46.04 16.10
C SER A 4 11.42 44.92 15.41
N LEU A 5 12.71 44.77 15.68
CA LEU A 5 13.54 43.68 15.14
C LEU A 5 13.20 42.31 15.79
N TYR A 6 12.91 42.29 17.12
CA TYR A 6 12.51 41.06 17.80
C TYR A 6 11.11 40.58 17.37
N LEU A 7 10.17 41.51 17.10
CA LEU A 7 8.86 41.16 16.56
C LEU A 7 8.95 40.56 15.16
N ALA A 8 9.78 41.12 14.29
CA ALA A 8 10.01 40.58 12.94
C ALA A 8 10.66 39.18 12.96
N LEU A 9 11.63 38.95 13.87
CA LEU A 9 12.25 37.65 14.07
C LEU A 9 11.27 36.60 14.62
N ALA A 10 10.40 36.97 15.57
CA ALA A 10 9.39 36.07 16.13
C ALA A 10 8.35 35.63 15.06
N VAL A 11 7.90 36.56 14.21
CA VAL A 11 6.98 36.26 13.11
C VAL A 11 7.64 35.34 12.05
N ALA A 12 8.91 35.57 11.74
CA ALA A 12 9.66 34.72 10.79
C ALA A 12 9.85 33.28 11.32
N VAL A 13 10.14 33.11 12.62
CA VAL A 13 10.27 31.77 13.25
C VAL A 13 8.93 31.02 13.26
N LEU A 14 7.82 31.71 13.52
CA LEU A 14 6.48 31.12 13.49
C LEU A 14 6.08 30.71 12.05
N ALA A 15 6.41 31.51 11.05
CA ALA A 15 6.13 31.19 9.64
C ALA A 15 6.94 29.98 9.15
N ILE A 16 8.23 29.87 9.54
CA ILE A 16 9.09 28.74 9.18
C ILE A 16 8.61 27.46 9.88
N GLY A 17 8.19 27.53 11.14
CA GLY A 17 7.62 26.40 11.87
C GLY A 17 6.34 25.85 11.22
N SER A 18 5.48 26.73 10.69
CA SER A 18 4.26 26.31 9.99
C SER A 18 4.55 25.65 8.63
N ILE A 19 5.56 26.12 7.89
CA ILE A 19 5.94 25.53 6.60
C ILE A 19 6.57 24.16 6.77
N VAL A 20 7.38 23.95 7.80
CA VAL A 20 8.00 22.64 8.08
C VAL A 20 6.95 21.60 8.46
N ASN A 21 5.88 21.98 9.15
CA ASN A 21 4.81 21.06 9.53
C ASN A 21 3.90 20.63 8.36
N LEU A 22 3.84 21.38 7.27
CA LEU A 22 3.11 21.00 6.06
C LEU A 22 3.84 19.97 5.19
N SER A 23 5.15 19.78 5.38
CA SER A 23 5.98 18.92 4.53
C SER A 23 6.08 17.46 4.97
N THR A 24 5.47 17.08 6.10
CA THR A 24 5.56 15.73 6.67
C THR A 24 4.26 14.92 6.62
N ALA A 25 3.25 15.39 5.91
CA ALA A 25 2.00 14.65 5.76
C ALA A 25 2.23 13.38 4.92
N THR A 26 2.08 12.22 5.54
CA THR A 26 2.08 10.94 4.83
C THR A 26 0.92 10.90 3.85
N PRO A 27 1.14 10.60 2.54
CA PRO A 27 0.08 10.67 1.56
C PRO A 27 -1.00 9.63 1.84
N ALA A 28 -2.26 10.02 1.75
CA ALA A 28 -3.39 9.10 1.84
C ALA A 28 -3.38 8.13 0.64
N ALA A 29 -3.80 6.88 0.89
CA ALA A 29 -4.08 5.95 -0.20
C ALA A 29 -5.16 6.54 -1.12
N PRO A 30 -4.97 6.50 -2.44
CA PRO A 30 -5.93 7.08 -3.37
C PRO A 30 -7.27 6.33 -3.30
N ALA A 31 -8.38 7.08 -3.40
CA ALA A 31 -9.70 6.50 -3.45
C ALA A 31 -9.79 5.53 -4.65
N SER A 32 -10.04 4.27 -4.37
CA SER A 32 -10.04 3.20 -5.37
C SER A 32 -11.10 2.15 -5.04
N THR A 33 -11.63 1.51 -6.07
CA THR A 33 -12.52 0.35 -5.93
C THR A 33 -11.82 -0.87 -6.53
N PHE A 34 -11.69 -1.91 -5.73
CA PHE A 34 -11.08 -3.19 -6.08
C PHE A 34 -12.20 -4.21 -6.36
N VAL A 35 -12.27 -4.72 -7.58
CA VAL A 35 -13.22 -5.78 -7.96
C VAL A 35 -12.55 -7.12 -7.71
N LEU A 36 -13.04 -7.87 -6.72
CA LEU A 36 -12.50 -9.16 -6.33
C LEU A 36 -12.89 -10.27 -7.30
N LEU A 37 -12.23 -11.43 -7.19
CA LEU A 37 -12.44 -12.56 -8.09
C LEU A 37 -13.86 -13.18 -7.99
N ASP A 38 -14.53 -12.99 -6.87
CA ASP A 38 -15.94 -13.40 -6.66
C ASP A 38 -16.96 -12.35 -7.14
N GLY A 39 -16.49 -11.23 -7.71
CA GLY A 39 -17.32 -10.11 -8.16
C GLY A 39 -17.68 -9.11 -7.07
N SER A 40 -17.36 -9.38 -5.81
CA SER A 40 -17.55 -8.41 -4.74
C SER A 40 -16.59 -7.23 -4.88
N ARG A 41 -16.85 -6.14 -4.13
CA ARG A 41 -16.06 -4.92 -4.20
C ARG A 41 -15.54 -4.53 -2.84
N LYS A 42 -14.28 -4.11 -2.81
CA LYS A 42 -13.66 -3.41 -1.68
C LYS A 42 -13.19 -2.03 -2.14
N THR A 43 -13.05 -1.13 -1.20
CA THR A 43 -12.55 0.23 -1.44
C THR A 43 -11.29 0.50 -0.62
N SER A 44 -10.59 1.58 -0.92
CA SER A 44 -9.46 2.02 -0.08
C SER A 44 -9.89 2.35 1.35
N ASP A 45 -11.16 2.72 1.59
CA ASP A 45 -11.68 2.98 2.92
C ASP A 45 -11.76 1.71 3.78
N ASP A 46 -11.90 0.53 3.17
CA ASP A 46 -11.91 -0.76 3.87
C ASP A 46 -10.53 -1.13 4.45
N PHE A 47 -9.47 -0.39 4.12
CA PHE A 47 -8.15 -0.56 4.71
C PHE A 47 -8.02 0.11 6.09
N LYS A 48 -8.89 1.08 6.41
CA LYS A 48 -8.86 1.78 7.69
C LYS A 48 -9.04 0.80 8.86
N GLY A 49 -8.23 1.01 9.90
CA GLY A 49 -8.16 0.10 11.04
C GLY A 49 -7.23 -1.11 10.86
N ARG A 50 -6.70 -1.34 9.65
CA ARG A 50 -5.76 -2.42 9.34
C ARG A 50 -4.48 -1.88 8.72
N VAL A 51 -3.38 -2.59 8.90
CA VAL A 51 -2.17 -2.39 8.10
C VAL A 51 -2.32 -3.22 6.84
N THR A 52 -2.31 -2.60 5.66
CA THR A 52 -2.58 -3.32 4.41
C THR A 52 -1.41 -3.20 3.43
N LEU A 53 -0.96 -4.34 2.89
CA LEU A 53 -0.04 -4.38 1.76
C LEU A 53 -0.85 -4.48 0.46
N VAL A 54 -0.83 -3.43 -0.35
CA VAL A 54 -1.43 -3.44 -1.70
C VAL A 54 -0.33 -3.76 -2.69
N ASN A 55 -0.42 -4.92 -3.34
CA ASN A 55 0.60 -5.44 -4.25
C ASN A 55 0.06 -5.53 -5.68
N PHE A 56 0.69 -4.82 -6.60
CA PHE A 56 0.41 -4.88 -8.04
C PHE A 56 1.29 -5.96 -8.69
N TRP A 57 0.66 -6.95 -9.33
CA TRP A 57 1.33 -8.14 -9.82
C TRP A 57 0.74 -8.68 -11.13
N ALA A 58 1.38 -9.67 -11.72
CA ALA A 58 0.86 -10.43 -12.85
C ALA A 58 1.34 -11.88 -12.81
N THR A 59 0.56 -12.81 -13.36
CA THR A 59 0.93 -14.23 -13.46
C THR A 59 2.13 -14.47 -14.38
N SER A 60 2.35 -13.57 -15.34
CA SER A 60 3.51 -13.58 -16.25
C SER A 60 4.78 -12.96 -15.67
N CYS A 61 4.69 -12.33 -14.49
CA CYS A 61 5.80 -11.69 -13.80
C CYS A 61 6.54 -12.69 -12.92
N VAL A 62 7.74 -13.13 -13.33
CA VAL A 62 8.53 -14.15 -12.62
C VAL A 62 8.82 -13.75 -11.17
N THR A 63 9.25 -12.50 -10.94
CA THR A 63 9.52 -11.97 -9.60
C THR A 63 8.26 -11.94 -8.74
N CYS A 64 7.10 -11.57 -9.32
CA CYS A 64 5.83 -11.57 -8.62
C CYS A 64 5.45 -12.98 -8.13
N VAL A 65 5.59 -13.98 -9.01
CA VAL A 65 5.31 -15.38 -8.66
C VAL A 65 6.27 -15.89 -7.59
N ALA A 66 7.54 -15.49 -7.64
CA ALA A 66 8.55 -15.88 -6.66
C ALA A 66 8.33 -15.26 -5.27
N GLU A 67 7.77 -14.04 -5.17
CA GLU A 67 7.49 -13.39 -3.88
C GLU A 67 6.18 -13.85 -3.22
N MET A 68 5.22 -14.42 -3.99
CA MET A 68 3.90 -14.84 -3.46
C MET A 68 3.95 -15.73 -2.20
N PRO A 69 4.82 -16.76 -2.12
CA PRO A 69 4.93 -17.55 -0.90
C PRO A 69 5.36 -16.72 0.31
N LYS A 70 6.21 -15.73 0.13
CA LYS A 70 6.67 -14.84 1.20
C LYS A 70 5.56 -13.89 1.66
N MET A 71 4.73 -13.40 0.73
CA MET A 71 3.54 -12.61 1.06
C MET A 71 2.50 -13.45 1.81
N THR A 72 2.28 -14.70 1.38
CA THR A 72 1.41 -15.65 2.10
C THR A 72 1.90 -15.85 3.53
N ALA A 73 3.21 -16.12 3.72
CA ALA A 73 3.78 -16.26 5.05
C ALA A 73 3.65 -15.00 5.92
N ALA A 74 3.79 -13.82 5.34
CA ALA A 74 3.55 -12.55 6.05
C ALA A 74 2.07 -12.40 6.43
N TYR A 75 1.14 -12.74 5.54
CA TYR A 75 -0.29 -12.75 5.82
C TYR A 75 -0.62 -13.69 6.97
N ASP A 76 -0.20 -14.95 6.91
CA ASP A 76 -0.45 -15.95 7.94
C ASP A 76 0.09 -15.51 9.31
N LYS A 77 1.29 -14.91 9.32
CA LYS A 77 1.93 -14.44 10.56
C LYS A 77 1.19 -13.26 11.20
N PHE A 78 0.65 -12.31 10.42
CA PHE A 78 0.19 -11.03 10.94
C PHE A 78 -1.31 -10.78 10.79
N HIS A 79 -2.05 -11.57 10.02
CA HIS A 79 -3.46 -11.33 9.71
C HIS A 79 -4.33 -11.20 10.97
N ASN A 80 -4.19 -12.11 11.91
CA ASN A 80 -4.94 -12.11 13.17
C ASN A 80 -4.58 -10.93 14.09
N ARG A 81 -3.52 -10.20 13.78
CA ARG A 81 -3.07 -9.00 14.50
C ARG A 81 -3.49 -7.69 13.83
N GLY A 82 -4.24 -7.77 12.74
CA GLY A 82 -4.74 -6.60 12.02
C GLY A 82 -3.97 -6.24 10.75
N PHE A 83 -3.21 -7.17 10.17
CA PHE A 83 -2.60 -7.04 8.85
C PHE A 83 -3.50 -7.60 7.76
N ASP A 84 -3.42 -7.06 6.55
CA ASP A 84 -4.10 -7.60 5.38
C ASP A 84 -3.23 -7.45 4.11
N VAL A 85 -3.60 -8.20 3.07
CA VAL A 85 -2.99 -8.09 1.73
C VAL A 85 -4.10 -7.93 0.70
N MET A 86 -3.91 -7.00 -0.23
CA MET A 86 -4.71 -6.83 -1.43
C MET A 86 -3.82 -7.04 -2.66
N GLY A 87 -3.90 -8.21 -3.27
CA GLY A 87 -3.25 -8.48 -4.55
C GLY A 87 -4.06 -7.86 -5.70
N VAL A 88 -3.45 -6.97 -6.49
CA VAL A 88 -4.10 -6.31 -7.64
C VAL A 88 -3.44 -6.82 -8.91
N ALA A 89 -4.12 -7.72 -9.62
CA ALA A 89 -3.64 -8.20 -10.92
C ALA A 89 -3.77 -7.10 -11.97
N MET A 90 -2.69 -6.89 -12.73
CA MET A 90 -2.60 -5.83 -13.73
C MET A 90 -3.53 -6.09 -14.91
N ARG A 91 -4.02 -5.03 -15.58
CA ARG A 91 -4.98 -5.07 -16.68
C ARG A 91 -4.59 -5.96 -17.87
N TYR A 92 -3.29 -6.19 -18.04
CA TYR A 92 -2.76 -7.03 -19.14
C TYR A 92 -2.72 -8.53 -18.79
N ASP A 93 -2.99 -8.89 -17.54
CA ASP A 93 -2.98 -10.28 -17.09
C ASP A 93 -4.35 -10.93 -17.37
N PRO A 94 -4.44 -12.03 -18.12
CA PRO A 94 -5.71 -12.65 -18.45
C PRO A 94 -6.45 -13.09 -17.18
N PRO A 95 -7.73 -12.71 -16.98
CA PRO A 95 -8.50 -13.05 -15.78
C PRO A 95 -8.50 -14.53 -15.43
N SER A 96 -8.58 -15.42 -16.44
CA SER A 96 -8.55 -16.87 -16.24
C SER A 96 -7.23 -17.36 -15.61
N TYR A 97 -6.09 -16.71 -15.94
CA TYR A 97 -4.79 -17.06 -15.37
C TYR A 97 -4.70 -16.60 -13.91
N VAL A 98 -5.22 -15.41 -13.61
CA VAL A 98 -5.27 -14.88 -12.24
C VAL A 98 -6.14 -15.78 -11.34
N VAL A 99 -7.34 -16.15 -11.82
CA VAL A 99 -8.25 -17.06 -11.08
C VAL A 99 -7.58 -18.41 -10.85
N ASN A 100 -7.02 -19.04 -11.92
CA ASN A 100 -6.37 -20.34 -11.81
C ASN A 100 -5.18 -20.29 -10.84
N TYR A 101 -4.34 -19.27 -10.93
CA TYR A 101 -3.18 -19.09 -10.03
C TYR A 101 -3.64 -18.96 -8.57
N THR A 102 -4.61 -18.07 -8.30
CA THR A 102 -5.14 -17.83 -6.95
C THR A 102 -5.71 -19.10 -6.33
N GLN A 103 -6.49 -19.87 -7.09
CA GLN A 103 -7.11 -21.10 -6.61
C GLN A 103 -6.09 -22.22 -6.40
N THR A 104 -5.19 -22.42 -7.37
CA THR A 104 -4.19 -23.50 -7.31
C THR A 104 -3.17 -23.28 -6.19
N ARG A 105 -2.78 -22.02 -5.98
CA ARG A 105 -1.86 -21.62 -4.90
C ARG A 105 -2.55 -21.36 -3.57
N LYS A 106 -3.90 -21.40 -3.56
CA LYS A 106 -4.73 -21.17 -2.36
C LYS A 106 -4.33 -19.88 -1.63
N LEU A 107 -4.23 -18.76 -2.38
CA LEU A 107 -3.85 -17.50 -1.77
C LEU A 107 -4.85 -17.14 -0.67
N PRO A 108 -4.40 -16.86 0.58
CA PRO A 108 -5.30 -16.67 1.72
C PRO A 108 -5.86 -15.24 1.83
N PHE A 109 -5.47 -14.34 0.95
CA PHE A 109 -5.83 -12.93 0.95
C PHE A 109 -6.64 -12.55 -0.29
N ASN A 110 -7.19 -11.32 -0.28
CA ASN A 110 -8.02 -10.83 -1.37
C ASN A 110 -7.19 -10.57 -2.63
N VAL A 111 -7.73 -11.01 -3.77
CA VAL A 111 -7.18 -10.72 -5.09
C VAL A 111 -8.22 -9.99 -5.92
N ALA A 112 -7.85 -8.85 -6.47
CA ALA A 112 -8.64 -8.05 -7.40
C ALA A 112 -8.01 -8.05 -8.78
N ILE A 113 -8.80 -7.79 -9.82
CA ILE A 113 -8.33 -7.58 -11.19
C ILE A 113 -8.60 -6.14 -11.60
N ASP A 114 -7.55 -5.40 -11.96
CA ASP A 114 -7.67 -4.04 -12.47
C ASP A 114 -7.88 -4.03 -13.99
N ASN A 115 -9.03 -4.55 -14.46
CA ASN A 115 -9.34 -4.69 -15.87
C ASN A 115 -9.19 -3.39 -16.70
N THR A 116 -9.38 -2.24 -16.07
CA THR A 116 -9.33 -0.92 -16.73
C THR A 116 -7.98 -0.24 -16.61
N GLY A 117 -7.13 -0.68 -15.68
CA GLY A 117 -5.90 0.00 -15.29
C GLY A 117 -6.13 1.24 -14.43
N SER A 118 -7.36 1.48 -13.99
CA SER A 118 -7.72 2.68 -13.22
C SER A 118 -7.13 2.67 -11.81
N VAL A 119 -7.03 1.50 -11.19
CA VAL A 119 -6.40 1.34 -9.87
C VAL A 119 -4.91 1.60 -9.95
N ALA A 120 -4.21 0.94 -10.87
CA ALA A 120 -2.77 1.16 -11.08
C ALA A 120 -2.45 2.62 -11.40
N LYS A 121 -3.28 3.28 -12.23
CA LYS A 121 -3.15 4.70 -12.55
C LYS A 121 -3.31 5.58 -11.30
N ALA A 122 -4.34 5.35 -10.49
CA ALA A 122 -4.59 6.12 -9.27
C ALA A 122 -3.45 5.98 -8.24
N TRP A 123 -2.82 4.78 -8.15
CA TRP A 123 -1.72 4.48 -7.24
C TRP A 123 -0.34 4.94 -7.74
N GLY A 124 -0.31 6.03 -8.52
CA GLY A 124 0.92 6.64 -9.01
C GLY A 124 1.40 6.03 -10.31
N ASP A 125 0.46 5.68 -11.19
CA ASP A 125 0.69 5.15 -12.54
C ASP A 125 1.65 3.96 -12.55
N VAL A 126 1.26 2.89 -11.81
CA VAL A 126 2.09 1.69 -11.67
C VAL A 126 2.30 1.02 -13.03
N GLN A 127 3.55 1.05 -13.52
CA GLN A 127 3.96 0.45 -14.80
C GLN A 127 4.79 -0.82 -14.61
N LEU A 128 5.46 -0.96 -13.45
CA LEU A 128 6.37 -2.06 -13.15
C LEU A 128 5.76 -3.00 -12.11
N THR A 129 5.93 -4.30 -12.32
CA THR A 129 5.53 -5.33 -11.36
C THR A 129 6.74 -6.17 -10.92
N PRO A 130 6.79 -6.59 -9.65
CA PRO A 130 5.85 -6.21 -8.59
C PRO A 130 6.07 -4.76 -8.13
N THR A 131 4.98 -4.08 -7.74
CA THR A 131 5.04 -2.83 -6.99
C THR A 131 4.10 -2.94 -5.82
N SER A 132 4.60 -2.66 -4.61
CA SER A 132 3.82 -2.77 -3.38
C SER A 132 3.76 -1.46 -2.63
N PHE A 133 2.61 -1.21 -1.99
CA PHE A 133 2.37 -0.08 -1.11
C PHE A 133 1.94 -0.58 0.26
N LEU A 134 2.68 -0.21 1.29
CA LEU A 134 2.28 -0.48 2.67
C LEU A 134 1.47 0.69 3.21
N VAL A 135 0.23 0.41 3.60
CA VAL A 135 -0.75 1.37 4.09
C VAL A 135 -0.96 1.14 5.58
N ASN A 136 -0.92 2.22 6.38
CA ASN A 136 -1.15 2.16 7.82
C ASN A 136 -2.65 2.13 8.18
N LYS A 137 -2.97 2.00 9.48
CA LYS A 137 -4.35 1.96 9.99
C LYS A 137 -5.18 3.22 9.71
N ARG A 138 -4.53 4.36 9.39
CA ARG A 138 -5.21 5.61 9.00
C ARG A 138 -5.53 5.68 7.52
N GLY A 139 -5.09 4.68 6.73
CA GLY A 139 -5.23 4.67 5.27
C GLY A 139 -4.16 5.50 4.57
N GLU A 140 -2.99 5.70 5.17
CA GLU A 140 -1.87 6.46 4.61
C GLU A 140 -0.79 5.52 4.09
N ILE A 141 -0.19 5.85 2.93
CA ILE A 141 0.90 5.10 2.33
C ILE A 141 2.21 5.45 3.04
N VAL A 142 2.74 4.50 3.82
CA VAL A 142 3.98 4.70 4.59
C VAL A 142 5.23 4.24 3.83
N LYS A 143 5.08 3.33 2.87
CA LYS A 143 6.20 2.83 2.06
C LYS A 143 5.72 2.36 0.70
N ARG A 144 6.50 2.64 -0.34
CA ARG A 144 6.39 2.06 -1.68
C ARG A 144 7.62 1.22 -1.97
N TYR A 145 7.41 0.03 -2.50
CA TYR A 145 8.46 -0.86 -3.00
C TYR A 145 8.26 -1.04 -4.51
N VAL A 146 9.33 -0.95 -5.29
CA VAL A 146 9.35 -1.31 -6.71
C VAL A 146 10.31 -2.49 -6.85
N GLY A 147 9.80 -3.62 -7.34
CA GLY A 147 10.45 -4.92 -7.20
C GLY A 147 10.09 -5.60 -5.89
N GLU A 148 10.65 -6.79 -5.68
CA GLU A 148 10.45 -7.58 -4.46
C GLU A 148 10.96 -6.79 -3.23
N PRO A 149 10.14 -6.62 -2.17
CA PRO A 149 10.60 -5.98 -0.94
C PRO A 149 11.60 -6.86 -0.17
N ASP A 150 12.49 -6.23 0.60
CA ASP A 150 13.16 -6.95 1.69
C ASP A 150 12.12 -7.36 2.74
N PHE A 151 11.80 -8.64 2.78
CA PHE A 151 10.76 -9.16 3.68
C PHE A 151 11.14 -9.06 5.15
N ALA A 152 12.42 -9.02 5.51
CA ALA A 152 12.84 -8.80 6.89
C ALA A 152 12.56 -7.32 7.31
N GLU A 153 12.85 -6.37 6.44
CA GLU A 153 12.47 -4.95 6.65
C GLU A 153 10.95 -4.78 6.70
N LEU A 154 10.23 -5.37 5.72
CA LEU A 154 8.77 -5.32 5.64
C LEU A 154 8.12 -5.84 6.92
N HIS A 155 8.56 -6.98 7.45
CA HIS A 155 8.04 -7.55 8.70
C HIS A 155 8.24 -6.62 9.89
N ARG A 156 9.43 -6.01 10.03
CA ARG A 156 9.70 -5.04 11.11
C ARG A 156 8.77 -3.83 11.00
N LEU A 157 8.56 -3.33 9.77
CA LEU A 157 7.69 -2.18 9.55
C LEU A 157 6.23 -2.52 9.82
N ILE A 158 5.74 -3.71 9.40
CA ILE A 158 4.40 -4.20 9.73
C ILE A 158 4.23 -4.26 11.26
N GLU A 159 5.17 -4.86 11.99
CA GLU A 159 5.11 -4.96 13.46
C GLU A 159 5.03 -3.57 14.12
N THR A 160 5.83 -2.61 13.64
CA THR A 160 5.80 -1.22 14.12
C THR A 160 4.43 -0.58 13.89
N LEU A 161 3.84 -0.74 12.70
CA LEU A 161 2.55 -0.16 12.34
C LEU A 161 1.39 -0.83 13.09
N LEU A 162 1.48 -2.14 13.35
CA LEU A 162 0.47 -2.86 14.12
C LEU A 162 0.43 -2.41 15.59
N ALA A 163 1.57 -1.99 16.14
CA ALA A 163 1.66 -1.47 17.51
C ALA A 163 1.13 -0.03 17.66
N GLN A 164 0.96 0.72 16.57
CA GLN A 164 0.37 2.06 16.59
C GLN A 164 -1.15 1.97 16.77
N THR A 165 -1.70 2.89 17.55
CA THR A 165 -3.15 3.07 17.79
C THR A 165 -3.75 4.00 16.75
#